data_58e1205e538cb8d908643eff58302ffe
#
_entry.id   58e1205e538cb8d908643eff58302ffe
#
_cell.length_a   1.000
_cell.length_b   1.000
_cell.length_c   1.000
_cell.angle_alpha   90.00
_cell.angle_beta   90.00
_cell.angle_gamma   90.00
#
_symmetry.space_group_name_H-M   'P 1'
#
loop_
_entity.id
_entity.type
_entity.pdbx_description
1 polymer ?
#
loop_
_entity_poly.entity_id
_entity_poly.type
_entity_poly.pdbx_seq_one_letter_code
_entity_poly.pdbx_strand_id
1 'polypeptide(L)'
;MNKIVVFASGSGSNAENIIKHFKNNNLTKVTHVFCNNPNAFVINRAKKLDIPVYVFNSEDFKEKNGVHSKLLSINPDLIVLAGFLWKFPKYLVSVFHNKIINIHPALLPSYGGKGMYGMHVHKAVVENKEEKSGI
;
A
#
# COMPACT_ATOMS: atom_id res chain seq x y z
N MET A 1 9.93 15.10 -11.41
CA MET A 1 8.96 14.93 -10.29
C MET A 1 8.86 13.46 -9.93
N ASN A 2 9.15 13.13 -8.68
CA ASN A 2 9.08 11.75 -8.19
C ASN A 2 7.62 11.27 -8.10
N LYS A 3 7.38 10.03 -8.49
CA LYS A 3 6.03 9.43 -8.54
C LYS A 3 5.90 8.37 -7.45
N ILE A 4 4.91 8.52 -6.59
CA ILE A 4 4.54 7.51 -5.60
C ILE A 4 3.27 6.80 -6.07
N VAL A 5 3.27 5.47 -5.99
CA VAL A 5 2.08 4.62 -6.13
C VAL A 5 1.80 3.97 -4.78
N VAL A 6 0.54 3.99 -4.34
CA VAL A 6 0.12 3.41 -3.07
C VAL A 6 -0.78 2.22 -3.32
N PHE A 7 -0.47 1.06 -2.72
CA PHE A 7 -1.33 -0.12 -2.68
C PHE A 7 -2.08 -0.18 -1.36
N ALA A 8 -3.38 -0.40 -1.41
CA ALA A 8 -4.24 -0.52 -0.23
C ALA A 8 -5.40 -1.48 -0.48
N SER A 9 -5.87 -2.16 0.57
CA SER A 9 -6.96 -3.15 0.50
C SER A 9 -8.22 -2.75 1.27
N GLY A 10 -8.16 -1.76 2.14
CA GLY A 10 -9.21 -1.47 3.10
C GLY A 10 -9.55 0.01 3.26
N SER A 11 -9.54 0.51 4.48
CA SER A 11 -10.01 1.87 4.80
C SER A 11 -9.18 2.98 4.13
N GLY A 12 -7.88 2.79 3.97
CA GLY A 12 -7.01 3.72 3.27
C GLY A 12 -6.63 4.97 4.07
N SER A 13 -6.69 4.93 5.39
CA SER A 13 -6.28 6.07 6.23
C SER A 13 -4.82 6.47 6.02
N ASN A 14 -3.91 5.50 5.95
CA ASN A 14 -2.50 5.76 5.64
C ASN A 14 -2.33 6.28 4.21
N ALA A 15 -3.02 5.70 3.23
CA ALA A 15 -3.00 6.19 1.85
C ALA A 15 -3.46 7.65 1.77
N GLU A 16 -4.54 8.01 2.46
CA GLU A 16 -5.04 9.38 2.53
C GLU A 16 -4.01 10.34 3.13
N ASN A 17 -3.36 9.94 4.22
CA ASN A 17 -2.33 10.76 4.87
C ASN A 17 -1.12 10.99 3.96
N ILE A 18 -0.67 9.96 3.25
CA ILE A 18 0.43 10.07 2.28
C ILE A 18 0.04 11.02 1.14
N ILE A 19 -1.16 10.88 0.58
CA ILE A 19 -1.66 11.75 -0.47
C ILE A 19 -1.69 13.22 0.00
N LYS A 20 -2.26 13.47 1.18
CA LYS A 20 -2.35 14.83 1.74
C LYS A 20 -0.98 15.44 2.01
N HIS A 21 -0.04 14.64 2.51
CA HIS A 21 1.33 15.10 2.79
C HIS A 21 2.04 15.60 1.52
N PHE A 22 1.88 14.89 0.40
CA PHE A 22 2.53 15.26 -0.86
C PHE A 22 1.69 16.15 -1.77
N LYS A 23 0.47 16.54 -1.38
CA LYS A 23 -0.46 17.30 -2.23
C LYS A 23 0.15 18.60 -2.77
N ASN A 24 0.87 19.33 -1.94
CA ASN A 24 1.50 20.61 -2.29
C ASN A 24 3.02 20.52 -2.45
N ASN A 25 3.54 19.31 -2.64
CA ASN A 25 4.98 19.10 -2.81
C ASN A 25 5.36 19.27 -4.29
N ASN A 26 6.34 20.11 -4.57
CA ASN A 26 6.78 20.41 -5.93
C ASN A 26 7.69 19.34 -6.55
N LEU A 27 8.25 18.44 -5.71
CA LEU A 27 9.24 17.44 -6.14
C LEU A 27 8.66 16.03 -6.20
N THR A 28 7.60 15.75 -5.43
CA THR A 28 7.05 14.41 -5.24
C THR A 28 5.54 14.44 -5.19
N LYS A 29 4.87 13.49 -5.84
CA LYS A 29 3.41 13.35 -5.77
C LYS A 29 2.97 11.90 -5.73
N VAL A 30 1.84 11.63 -5.09
CA VAL A 30 1.11 10.38 -5.27
C VAL A 30 0.36 10.47 -6.59
N THR A 31 0.62 9.52 -7.48
CA THR A 31 0.03 9.51 -8.83
C THR A 31 -1.17 8.59 -8.94
N HIS A 32 -1.16 7.46 -8.23
CA HIS A 32 -2.20 6.44 -8.30
C HIS A 32 -2.35 5.70 -6.97
N VAL A 33 -3.56 5.24 -6.71
CA VAL A 33 -3.86 4.20 -5.72
C VAL A 33 -4.21 2.91 -6.45
N PHE A 34 -3.61 1.80 -6.05
CA PHE A 34 -3.92 0.46 -6.51
C PHE A 34 -4.69 -0.28 -5.43
N CYS A 35 -5.85 -0.83 -5.75
CA CYS A 35 -6.73 -1.49 -4.79
C CYS A 35 -7.24 -2.84 -5.32
N ASN A 36 -7.08 -3.89 -4.52
CA ASN A 36 -7.52 -5.24 -4.84
C ASN A 36 -8.94 -5.57 -4.35
N ASN A 37 -9.65 -4.59 -3.81
CA ASN A 37 -11.02 -4.74 -3.33
C ASN A 37 -11.90 -3.62 -3.86
N PRO A 38 -12.86 -3.91 -4.77
CA PRO A 38 -13.72 -2.89 -5.37
C PRO A 38 -14.64 -2.18 -4.37
N ASN A 39 -14.84 -2.76 -3.18
CA ASN A 39 -15.67 -2.19 -2.12
C ASN A 39 -14.86 -1.47 -1.02
N ALA A 40 -13.54 -1.33 -1.19
CA ALA A 40 -12.70 -0.71 -0.18
C ALA A 40 -12.92 0.81 -0.09
N PHE A 41 -12.97 1.34 1.12
CA PHE A 41 -13.21 2.76 1.37
C PHE A 41 -12.07 3.66 0.87
N VAL A 42 -10.85 3.12 0.71
CA VAL A 42 -9.73 3.86 0.12
C VAL A 42 -10.07 4.44 -1.25
N ILE A 43 -10.96 3.79 -2.02
CA ILE A 43 -11.40 4.27 -3.33
C ILE A 43 -12.10 5.63 -3.19
N ASN A 44 -12.99 5.76 -2.19
CA ASN A 44 -13.69 7.02 -1.93
C ASN A 44 -12.74 8.13 -1.45
N ARG A 45 -11.77 7.76 -0.60
CA ARG A 45 -10.74 8.71 -0.12
C ARG A 45 -9.87 9.24 -1.27
N ALA A 46 -9.38 8.35 -2.13
CA ALA A 46 -8.56 8.73 -3.27
C ALA A 46 -9.33 9.61 -4.26
N LYS A 47 -10.57 9.26 -4.58
CA LYS A 47 -11.45 10.05 -5.45
C LYS A 47 -11.68 11.47 -4.92
N LYS A 48 -11.91 11.64 -3.61
CA LYS A 48 -12.07 12.97 -2.97
C LYS A 48 -10.81 13.82 -3.04
N LEU A 49 -9.65 13.20 -3.25
CA LEU A 49 -8.35 13.87 -3.34
C LEU A 49 -7.83 13.95 -4.78
N ASP A 50 -8.70 13.67 -5.77
CA ASP A 50 -8.40 13.67 -7.20
C ASP A 50 -7.25 12.74 -7.60
N ILE A 51 -7.10 11.61 -6.87
CA ILE A 51 -6.11 10.59 -7.20
C ILE A 51 -6.80 9.44 -7.93
N PRO A 52 -6.36 9.08 -9.15
CA PRO A 52 -6.89 7.95 -9.89
C PRO A 52 -6.67 6.63 -9.15
N VAL A 53 -7.69 5.77 -9.18
CA VAL A 53 -7.66 4.44 -8.56
C VAL A 53 -7.67 3.37 -9.64
N TYR A 54 -6.73 2.45 -9.55
CA TYR A 54 -6.70 1.24 -10.36
C TYR A 54 -7.16 0.05 -9.51
N VAL A 55 -8.38 -0.43 -9.76
CA VAL A 55 -8.93 -1.61 -9.09
C VAL A 55 -8.55 -2.84 -9.89
N PHE A 56 -8.05 -3.87 -9.23
CA PHE A 56 -7.56 -5.09 -9.87
C PHE A 56 -7.95 -6.36 -9.10
N ASN A 57 -7.99 -7.47 -9.80
CA ASN A 57 -8.23 -8.81 -9.26
C ASN A 57 -6.93 -9.66 -9.27
N SER A 58 -7.03 -10.92 -8.85
CA SER A 58 -5.87 -11.81 -8.79
C SER A 58 -5.25 -12.12 -10.16
N GLU A 59 -6.05 -12.17 -11.22
CA GLU A 59 -5.54 -12.36 -12.59
C GLU A 59 -4.72 -11.15 -13.06
N ASP A 60 -5.21 -9.94 -12.78
CA ASP A 60 -4.50 -8.69 -13.10
C ASP A 60 -3.15 -8.60 -12.39
N PHE A 61 -3.01 -9.28 -11.25
CA PHE A 61 -1.81 -9.25 -10.41
C PHE A 61 -0.74 -10.27 -10.82
N LYS A 62 -1.02 -11.09 -11.84
CA LYS A 62 -0.03 -12.02 -12.43
C LYS A 62 0.96 -11.28 -13.31
N GLU A 63 2.15 -11.88 -13.49
CA GLU A 63 3.20 -11.35 -14.36
C GLU A 63 2.69 -11.08 -15.77
N LYS A 64 3.09 -9.94 -16.34
CA LYS A 64 2.70 -9.43 -17.66
C LYS A 64 1.23 -9.03 -17.80
N ASN A 65 0.41 -9.16 -16.77
CA ASN A 65 -0.99 -8.72 -16.78
C ASN A 65 -1.15 -7.25 -16.33
N GLY A 66 -2.39 -6.83 -16.06
CA GLY A 66 -2.80 -5.45 -15.91
C GLY A 66 -1.99 -4.61 -14.92
N VAL A 67 -1.75 -5.12 -13.71
CA VAL A 67 -0.97 -4.40 -12.69
C VAL A 67 0.47 -4.18 -13.14
N HIS A 68 1.11 -5.23 -13.68
CA HIS A 68 2.48 -5.14 -14.19
C HIS A 68 2.59 -4.09 -15.30
N SER A 69 1.75 -4.21 -16.31
CA SER A 69 1.74 -3.28 -17.46
C SER A 69 1.45 -1.84 -17.01
N LYS A 70 0.51 -1.66 -16.09
CA LYS A 70 0.15 -0.33 -15.56
C LYS A 70 1.30 0.29 -14.78
N LEU A 71 1.96 -0.47 -13.90
CA LEU A 71 3.13 0.01 -13.16
C LEU A 71 4.30 0.37 -14.08
N LEU A 72 4.56 -0.43 -15.11
CA LEU A 72 5.60 -0.11 -16.09
C LEU A 72 5.30 1.21 -16.82
N SER A 73 4.03 1.44 -17.20
CA SER A 73 3.64 2.69 -17.87
C SER A 73 3.73 3.92 -16.96
N ILE A 74 3.44 3.77 -15.66
CA ILE A 74 3.58 4.84 -14.67
C ILE A 74 5.06 5.11 -14.37
N ASN A 75 5.85 4.05 -14.31
CA ASN A 75 7.26 4.05 -13.90
C ASN A 75 7.45 4.79 -12.56
N PRO A 76 6.92 4.25 -11.43
CA PRO A 76 7.02 4.90 -10.14
C PRO A 76 8.44 4.91 -9.60
N ASP A 77 8.76 5.94 -8.82
CA ASP A 77 10.01 6.03 -8.06
C ASP A 77 9.88 5.31 -6.72
N LEU A 78 8.66 5.26 -6.17
CA LEU A 78 8.36 4.55 -4.93
C LEU A 78 6.98 3.88 -5.00
N ILE A 79 6.91 2.66 -4.53
CA ILE A 79 5.68 1.90 -4.28
C ILE A 79 5.52 1.72 -2.78
N VAL A 80 4.40 2.17 -2.23
CA VAL A 80 4.08 2.06 -0.80
C VAL A 80 2.95 1.08 -0.60
N LEU A 81 3.19 0.02 0.16
CA LEU A 81 2.16 -0.93 0.58
C LEU A 81 1.58 -0.43 1.90
N ALA A 82 0.42 0.21 1.86
CA ALA A 82 -0.24 0.86 3.00
C ALA A 82 -1.54 0.14 3.34
N GLY A 83 -1.46 -0.88 4.18
CA GLY A 83 -2.60 -1.76 4.48
C GLY A 83 -3.00 -2.62 3.29
N PHE A 84 -2.03 -3.10 2.53
CA PHE A 84 -2.23 -4.02 1.43
C PHE A 84 -2.13 -5.46 1.92
N LEU A 85 -3.20 -6.26 1.73
CA LEU A 85 -3.34 -7.57 2.39
C LEU A 85 -2.79 -8.75 1.59
N TRP A 86 -2.61 -8.61 0.29
CA TRP A 86 -2.05 -9.69 -0.53
C TRP A 86 -0.53 -9.69 -0.49
N LYS A 87 0.04 -10.87 -0.66
CA LYS A 87 1.49 -11.00 -0.82
C LYS A 87 1.94 -10.33 -2.12
N PHE A 88 2.90 -9.42 -2.02
CA PHE A 88 3.45 -8.76 -3.19
C PHE A 88 4.30 -9.74 -4.01
N PRO A 89 4.08 -9.87 -5.33
CA PRO A 89 4.73 -10.90 -6.13
C PRO A 89 6.23 -10.68 -6.28
N LYS A 90 7.00 -11.77 -6.27
CA LYS A 90 8.46 -11.71 -6.42
C LYS A 90 8.89 -11.00 -7.71
N TYR A 91 8.17 -11.20 -8.82
CA TYR A 91 8.51 -10.56 -10.08
C TYR A 91 8.41 -9.04 -10.01
N LEU A 92 7.41 -8.48 -9.29
CA LEU A 92 7.31 -7.04 -9.08
C LEU A 92 8.42 -6.52 -8.17
N VAL A 93 8.79 -7.30 -7.14
CA VAL A 93 9.93 -6.94 -6.27
C VAL A 93 11.22 -6.87 -7.09
N SER A 94 11.41 -7.78 -8.04
CA SER A 94 12.58 -7.76 -8.93
C SER A 94 12.59 -6.58 -9.90
N VAL A 95 11.44 -6.31 -10.52
CA VAL A 95 11.30 -5.19 -11.49
C VAL A 95 11.47 -3.84 -10.82
N PHE A 96 10.91 -3.67 -9.61
CA PHE A 96 10.97 -2.43 -8.84
C PHE A 96 11.93 -2.55 -7.66
N HIS A 97 13.12 -3.12 -7.90
CA HIS A 97 14.15 -3.32 -6.88
C HIS A 97 14.47 -2.02 -6.14
N ASN A 98 14.53 -2.07 -4.81
CA ASN A 98 14.75 -0.92 -3.92
C ASN A 98 13.73 0.23 -4.03
N LYS A 99 12.57 -0.02 -4.66
CA LYS A 99 11.50 0.98 -4.81
C LYS A 99 10.22 0.62 -4.06
N ILE A 100 10.23 -0.41 -3.21
CA ILE A 100 9.03 -0.89 -2.53
C ILE A 100 9.24 -0.84 -1.02
N ILE A 101 8.29 -0.21 -0.32
CA ILE A 101 8.23 -0.22 1.15
C ILE A 101 6.86 -0.69 1.62
N ASN A 102 6.83 -1.34 2.76
CA ASN A 102 5.60 -1.79 3.42
C ASN A 102 5.49 -1.16 4.81
N ILE A 103 4.29 -0.73 5.17
CA ILE A 103 3.99 -0.24 6.52
C ILE A 103 3.37 -1.39 7.32
N HIS A 104 4.03 -1.79 8.40
CA HIS A 104 3.53 -2.78 9.34
C HIS A 104 3.33 -2.15 10.73
N PRO A 105 2.16 -2.36 11.38
CA PRO A 105 1.79 -1.62 12.60
C PRO A 105 2.35 -2.22 13.90
N ALA A 106 3.51 -2.87 13.84
CA ALA A 106 4.21 -3.41 15.01
C ALA A 106 5.71 -3.53 14.77
N LEU A 107 6.48 -3.74 15.83
CA LEU A 107 7.92 -4.00 15.75
C LEU A 107 8.18 -5.42 15.27
N LEU A 108 8.61 -5.57 14.02
CA LEU A 108 9.00 -6.87 13.47
C LEU A 108 10.30 -7.39 14.13
N PRO A 109 10.52 -8.72 14.18
CA PRO A 109 9.74 -9.80 13.56
C PRO A 109 8.50 -10.25 14.33
N SER A 110 8.27 -9.72 15.52
CA SER A 110 7.07 -10.04 16.30
C SER A 110 5.81 -9.50 15.62
N TYR A 111 4.67 -10.18 15.82
CA TYR A 111 3.37 -9.76 15.28
C TYR A 111 3.35 -9.57 13.75
N GLY A 112 4.18 -10.32 13.04
CA GLY A 112 4.19 -10.41 11.58
C GLY A 112 3.54 -11.70 11.08
N GLY A 113 3.45 -11.83 9.74
CA GLY A 113 2.95 -13.02 9.08
C GLY A 113 1.44 -13.02 8.85
N LYS A 114 0.91 -14.20 8.50
CA LYS A 114 -0.50 -14.37 8.12
C LYS A 114 -1.44 -13.94 9.24
N GLY A 115 -2.44 -13.12 8.91
CA GLY A 115 -3.46 -12.64 9.84
C GLY A 115 -3.02 -11.43 10.69
N MET A 116 -1.75 -11.04 10.67
CA MET A 116 -1.23 -9.90 11.42
C MET A 116 -1.36 -8.61 10.62
N TYR A 117 -2.55 -8.02 10.65
CA TYR A 117 -2.86 -6.73 10.02
C TYR A 117 -3.92 -5.96 10.83
N GLY A 118 -3.92 -4.63 10.71
CA GLY A 118 -4.91 -3.75 11.33
C GLY A 118 -5.08 -3.98 12.82
N MET A 119 -6.32 -4.10 13.28
CA MET A 119 -6.66 -4.29 14.70
C MET A 119 -6.20 -5.66 15.26
N HIS A 120 -6.02 -6.68 14.42
CA HIS A 120 -5.49 -7.97 14.87
C HIS A 120 -4.10 -7.83 15.48
N VAL A 121 -3.24 -7.00 14.90
CA VAL A 121 -1.90 -6.70 15.43
C VAL A 121 -2.00 -5.97 16.76
N HIS A 122 -2.81 -4.91 16.83
CA HIS A 122 -2.97 -4.12 18.06
C HIS A 122 -3.53 -4.95 19.21
N LYS A 123 -4.53 -5.79 18.94
CA LYS A 123 -5.08 -6.72 19.95
C LYS A 123 -4.02 -7.69 20.46
N ALA A 124 -3.23 -8.30 19.57
CA ALA A 124 -2.16 -9.22 19.96
C ALA A 124 -1.09 -8.53 20.82
N VAL A 125 -0.68 -7.33 20.46
CA VAL A 125 0.28 -6.52 21.25
C VAL A 125 -0.26 -6.24 22.66
N VAL A 126 -1.52 -5.84 22.78
CA VAL A 126 -2.16 -5.55 24.08
C VAL A 126 -2.36 -6.82 24.91
N GLU A 127 -2.84 -7.91 24.30
CA GLU A 127 -3.05 -9.20 24.98
C GLU A 127 -1.76 -9.77 25.53
N ASN A 128 -0.63 -9.60 24.85
CA ASN A 128 0.70 -10.00 25.30
C ASN A 128 1.33 -9.00 26.29
N LYS A 129 0.62 -7.93 26.66
CA LYS A 129 1.09 -6.92 27.61
C LYS A 129 2.46 -6.34 27.27
N GLU A 130 2.70 -6.08 26.00
CA GLU A 130 3.94 -5.47 25.55
C GLU A 130 4.10 -4.05 26.10
N GLU A 131 5.29 -3.74 26.62
CA GLU A 131 5.60 -2.40 27.13
C GLU A 131 5.85 -1.40 26.01
N LYS A 132 6.26 -1.88 24.81
CA LYS A 132 6.59 -1.06 23.65
C LYS A 132 5.96 -1.63 22.39
N SER A 133 5.56 -0.75 21.49
CA SER A 133 5.17 -1.07 20.14
C SER A 133 5.62 0.02 19.18
N GLY A 134 5.45 -0.19 17.88
CA GLY A 134 5.87 0.76 16.85
C GLY A 134 5.41 0.35 15.46
N ILE A 135 6.09 0.84 14.45
CA ILE A 135 5.88 0.53 13.04
C ILE A 135 7.20 0.20 12.36
#